data_8d1aaade433fd5dae5720d1b5632fed7
#
_entry.id   8d1aaade433fd5dae5720d1b5632fed7
#
_cell.length_a   1.000
_cell.length_b   1.000
_cell.length_c   1.000
_cell.angle_alpha   90.00
_cell.angle_beta   90.00
_cell.angle_gamma   90.00
#
_symmetry.space_group_name_H-M   'P 1'
#
loop_
_entity.id
_entity.type
_entity.pdbx_description
1 polymer ?
#
loop_
_entity_poly.entity_id
_entity_poly.type
_entity_poly.pdbx_seq_one_letter_code
_entity_poly.pdbx_strand_id
1 'polypeptide(L)'
;MSTSSVAGKPRAALPPQVHVFVRDWLSGNNIVLKSRDACVVVDSGYGKHVPLTLALIASRMGLDGRMLAKLVNTHCHSDHMGGNAAIHRAYACPIAVPEGEAPRIAAWDERALLLGYAGQRAEPFAVDEILRPNTTEIWGDLEWRLLAAPGHDMAALVFFNEEHGILITGDALWENGYGIVMPPEIDPGALPATQATLEMIGKLDVRCVIPGHGEPFADVEAALDRAMRRTEAFIADPSRAARHALRVLLMFMLLDRERMALASLPEYVGHVEVYREFNALFFGLAPAVLAERLVGDLERAGAVRRESGNVMPT
;
A
#
# COMPACT_ATOMS: atom_id res chain seq x y z
N MET A 1 -27.90 1.79 33.20
CA MET A 1 -26.57 1.98 32.56
C MET A 1 -26.17 0.65 31.95
N SER A 2 -26.46 0.47 30.68
CA SER A 2 -26.14 -0.78 29.95
C SER A 2 -24.82 -0.58 29.24
N THR A 3 -23.75 -1.23 29.70
CA THR A 3 -22.47 -1.29 29.02
C THR A 3 -22.59 -2.26 27.85
N SER A 4 -22.84 -1.74 26.65
CA SER A 4 -22.69 -2.55 25.44
C SER A 4 -21.22 -2.87 25.26
N SER A 5 -20.82 -4.10 25.58
CA SER A 5 -19.53 -4.64 25.17
C SER A 5 -19.51 -4.67 23.64
N VAL A 6 -18.67 -3.86 23.03
CA VAL A 6 -18.29 -4.02 21.62
C VAL A 6 -17.54 -5.35 21.55
N ALA A 7 -18.24 -6.42 21.18
CA ALA A 7 -17.59 -7.68 20.86
C ALA A 7 -16.64 -7.42 19.71
N GLY A 8 -15.33 -7.55 19.97
CA GLY A 8 -14.31 -7.41 18.92
C GLY A 8 -14.63 -8.39 17.78
N LYS A 9 -14.56 -7.91 16.53
CA LYS A 9 -14.69 -8.77 15.36
C LYS A 9 -13.75 -9.98 15.51
N PRO A 10 -14.17 -11.19 15.13
CA PRO A 10 -13.28 -12.36 15.20
C PRO A 10 -12.04 -12.08 14.35
N ARG A 11 -10.88 -12.13 14.98
CA ARG A 11 -9.59 -11.98 14.30
C ARG A 11 -9.43 -13.18 13.37
N ALA A 12 -9.09 -12.95 12.11
CA ALA A 12 -8.83 -14.02 11.16
C ALA A 12 -7.68 -14.90 11.70
N ALA A 13 -7.92 -16.20 11.81
CA ALA A 13 -6.90 -17.14 12.28
C ALA A 13 -5.90 -17.40 11.15
N LEU A 14 -4.66 -16.99 11.35
CA LEU A 14 -3.55 -17.26 10.43
C LEU A 14 -2.81 -18.54 10.89
N PRO A 15 -2.30 -19.37 9.96
CA PRO A 15 -1.46 -20.50 10.31
C PRO A 15 -0.14 -20.04 10.94
N PRO A 16 0.52 -20.87 11.76
CA PRO A 16 1.71 -20.47 12.51
C PRO A 16 2.89 -20.03 11.62
N GLN A 17 2.88 -20.41 10.36
CA GLN A 17 3.86 -19.99 9.36
C GLN A 17 3.72 -18.55 8.94
N VAL A 18 2.55 -17.94 9.11
CA VAL A 18 2.26 -16.58 8.64
C VAL A 18 2.21 -15.62 9.82
N HIS A 19 3.10 -14.63 9.82
CA HIS A 19 3.08 -13.55 10.81
C HIS A 19 2.98 -12.20 10.11
N VAL A 20 2.08 -11.33 10.58
CA VAL A 20 1.85 -9.99 10.05
C VAL A 20 2.29 -8.96 11.09
N PHE A 21 3.25 -8.15 10.74
CA PHE A 21 3.52 -6.91 11.44
C PHE A 21 2.61 -5.82 10.87
N VAL A 22 1.51 -5.57 11.55
CA VAL A 22 0.62 -4.48 11.17
C VAL A 22 1.32 -3.16 11.44
N ARG A 23 1.38 -2.32 10.41
CA ARG A 23 2.11 -1.05 10.43
C ARG A 23 1.13 0.13 10.49
N ASP A 24 1.69 1.31 10.70
CA ASP A 24 0.94 2.54 10.51
C ASP A 24 0.69 2.85 9.01
N TRP A 25 -0.10 3.91 8.74
CA TRP A 25 -0.48 4.24 7.37
C TRP A 25 0.65 4.76 6.47
N LEU A 26 1.83 5.06 7.01
CA LEU A 26 2.99 5.46 6.22
C LEU A 26 3.79 4.26 5.69
N SER A 27 3.58 3.06 6.23
CA SER A 27 4.26 1.84 5.80
C SER A 27 3.24 0.75 5.51
N GLY A 28 3.38 0.08 4.41
CA GLY A 28 2.71 -1.20 4.18
C GLY A 28 3.09 -2.22 5.25
N ASN A 29 2.18 -3.15 5.52
CA ASN A 29 2.41 -4.26 6.43
C ASN A 29 3.60 -5.10 5.98
N ASN A 30 4.38 -5.62 6.94
CA ASN A 30 5.41 -6.60 6.63
C ASN A 30 4.90 -7.99 7.00
N ILE A 31 4.88 -8.91 6.04
CA ILE A 31 4.38 -10.27 6.26
C ILE A 31 5.56 -11.23 6.23
N VAL A 32 5.73 -12.02 7.30
CA VAL A 32 6.81 -13.01 7.42
C VAL A 32 6.23 -14.39 7.22
N LEU A 33 6.68 -15.07 6.18
CA LEU A 33 6.30 -16.44 5.82
C LEU A 33 7.44 -17.38 6.25
N LYS A 34 7.18 -18.22 7.26
CA LYS A 34 8.20 -18.98 8.00
C LYS A 34 8.18 -20.45 7.62
N SER A 35 9.30 -20.96 7.11
CA SER A 35 9.60 -22.39 7.08
C SER A 35 10.45 -22.78 8.29
N ARG A 36 10.87 -24.04 8.34
CA ARG A 36 11.71 -24.54 9.43
C ARG A 36 13.00 -23.72 9.61
N ASP A 37 13.72 -23.46 8.52
CA ASP A 37 15.08 -22.92 8.58
C ASP A 37 15.22 -21.53 7.93
N ALA A 38 14.18 -21.08 7.20
CA ALA A 38 14.20 -19.85 6.44
C ALA A 38 12.87 -19.10 6.49
N CYS A 39 12.91 -17.83 6.13
CA CYS A 39 11.73 -16.99 5.98
C CYS A 39 11.75 -16.24 4.65
N VAL A 40 10.56 -15.95 4.15
CA VAL A 40 10.33 -14.94 3.10
C VAL A 40 9.62 -13.77 3.75
N VAL A 41 10.02 -12.55 3.41
CA VAL A 41 9.33 -11.33 3.85
C VAL A 41 8.62 -10.72 2.65
N VAL A 42 7.34 -10.39 2.83
CA VAL A 42 6.55 -9.66 1.85
C VAL A 42 6.46 -8.21 2.29
N ASP A 43 6.85 -7.32 1.40
CA ASP A 43 6.94 -5.87 1.53
C ASP A 43 7.83 -5.37 2.67
N SER A 44 8.44 -4.20 2.48
CA SER A 44 9.50 -3.70 3.35
C SER A 44 9.15 -2.40 4.09
N GLY A 45 7.98 -1.84 3.84
CA GLY A 45 7.56 -0.59 4.45
C GLY A 45 8.24 0.65 3.85
N TYR A 46 7.98 1.82 4.44
CA TYR A 46 8.50 3.10 3.99
C TYR A 46 9.91 3.39 4.52
N GLY A 47 10.72 4.09 3.72
CA GLY A 47 12.14 4.36 4.01
C GLY A 47 12.42 5.03 5.36
N LYS A 48 11.53 5.92 5.84
CA LYS A 48 11.64 6.53 7.18
C LYS A 48 11.64 5.48 8.30
N HIS A 49 10.92 4.38 8.12
CA HIS A 49 10.72 3.35 9.13
C HIS A 49 11.70 2.18 9.02
N VAL A 50 12.74 2.28 8.19
CA VAL A 50 13.76 1.24 8.03
C VAL A 50 14.33 0.71 9.36
N PRO A 51 14.71 1.56 10.34
CA PRO A 51 15.21 1.04 11.61
C PRO A 51 14.21 0.15 12.35
N LEU A 52 12.94 0.53 12.36
CA LEU A 52 11.86 -0.27 12.95
C LEU A 52 11.61 -1.54 12.13
N THR A 53 11.58 -1.45 10.82
CA THR A 53 11.39 -2.61 9.93
C THR A 53 12.48 -3.67 10.16
N LEU A 54 13.75 -3.27 10.21
CA LEU A 54 14.87 -4.18 10.49
C LEU A 54 14.74 -4.81 11.90
N ALA A 55 14.34 -4.03 12.91
CA ALA A 55 14.14 -4.55 14.27
C ALA A 55 12.98 -5.56 14.32
N LEU A 56 11.87 -5.31 13.62
CA LEU A 56 10.73 -6.23 13.54
C LEU A 56 11.12 -7.53 12.83
N ILE A 57 11.81 -7.43 11.69
CA ILE A 57 12.30 -8.59 10.94
C ILE A 57 13.26 -9.43 11.80
N ALA A 58 14.22 -8.81 12.48
CA ALA A 58 15.18 -9.51 13.35
C ALA A 58 14.54 -10.15 14.58
N SER A 59 13.35 -9.71 14.97
CA SER A 59 12.69 -10.12 16.22
C SER A 59 12.33 -11.62 16.26
N ARG A 60 11.95 -12.12 17.45
CA ARG A 60 11.41 -13.47 17.63
C ARG A 60 10.13 -13.71 16.83
N MET A 61 9.31 -12.68 16.65
CA MET A 61 8.11 -12.76 15.81
C MET A 61 8.42 -12.64 14.32
N GLY A 62 9.59 -12.11 13.97
CA GLY A 62 10.15 -12.08 12.62
C GLY A 62 10.93 -13.35 12.30
N LEU A 63 12.21 -13.22 11.99
CA LEU A 63 13.09 -14.33 11.58
C LEU A 63 13.32 -15.34 12.69
N ASP A 64 13.37 -14.93 13.98
CA ASP A 64 13.64 -15.81 15.11
C ASP A 64 14.93 -16.64 14.91
N GLY A 65 15.98 -15.99 14.41
CA GLY A 65 17.26 -16.63 14.10
C GLY A 65 17.34 -17.40 12.79
N ARG A 66 16.25 -17.48 12.02
CA ARG A 66 16.23 -18.12 10.68
C ARG A 66 16.87 -17.21 9.64
N MET A 67 17.30 -17.80 8.54
CA MET A 67 17.78 -17.05 7.38
C MET A 67 16.63 -16.31 6.70
N LEU A 68 16.85 -15.08 6.25
CA LEU A 68 15.97 -14.41 5.30
C LEU A 68 16.33 -14.89 3.88
N ALA A 69 15.53 -15.79 3.36
CA ALA A 69 15.78 -16.41 2.05
C ALA A 69 15.45 -15.47 0.89
N LYS A 70 14.44 -14.61 1.07
CA LYS A 70 13.95 -13.72 0.00
C LYS A 70 13.12 -12.57 0.57
N LEU A 71 13.24 -11.40 -0.04
CA LEU A 71 12.30 -10.29 0.10
C LEU A 71 11.46 -10.20 -1.18
N VAL A 72 10.15 -10.17 -1.07
CA VAL A 72 9.24 -10.05 -2.22
C VAL A 72 8.35 -8.81 -2.08
N ASN A 73 8.01 -8.16 -3.18
CA ASN A 73 7.06 -7.06 -3.18
C ASN A 73 5.75 -7.45 -3.87
N THR A 74 4.64 -6.98 -3.31
CA THR A 74 3.33 -7.03 -3.96
C THR A 74 3.27 -6.07 -5.14
N HIS A 75 3.87 -4.91 -4.98
CA HIS A 75 4.08 -3.84 -5.97
C HIS A 75 5.17 -2.90 -5.45
N CYS A 76 5.61 -1.93 -6.26
CA CYS A 76 6.78 -1.11 -5.96
C CYS A 76 6.44 0.37 -5.71
N HIS A 77 5.46 0.66 -4.84
CA HIS A 77 5.33 2.00 -4.25
C HIS A 77 6.23 2.16 -3.02
N SER A 78 6.52 3.41 -2.67
CA SER A 78 7.53 3.78 -1.66
C SER A 78 7.30 3.16 -0.28
N ASP A 79 6.06 2.92 0.09
CA ASP A 79 5.62 2.36 1.37
C ASP A 79 5.61 0.82 1.41
N HIS A 80 5.85 0.18 0.26
CA HIS A 80 6.04 -1.27 0.12
C HIS A 80 7.48 -1.66 -0.18
N MET A 81 8.22 -0.84 -0.92
CA MET A 81 9.60 -1.12 -1.33
C MET A 81 10.66 -0.27 -0.60
N GLY A 82 10.24 0.71 0.21
CA GLY A 82 11.17 1.71 0.78
C GLY A 82 12.26 1.15 1.68
N GLY A 83 12.07 -0.05 2.24
CA GLY A 83 13.06 -0.76 3.03
C GLY A 83 13.93 -1.74 2.25
N ASN A 84 13.69 -1.97 0.95
CA ASN A 84 14.33 -3.02 0.15
C ASN A 84 15.86 -2.95 0.19
N ALA A 85 16.42 -1.80 -0.15
CA ALA A 85 17.87 -1.60 -0.15
C ALA A 85 18.51 -1.89 1.22
N ALA A 86 17.87 -1.44 2.30
CA ALA A 86 18.38 -1.64 3.65
C ALA A 86 18.30 -3.10 4.11
N ILE A 87 17.22 -3.80 3.79
CA ILE A 87 17.05 -5.23 4.09
C ILE A 87 18.07 -6.05 3.31
N HIS A 88 18.25 -5.76 2.01
CA HIS A 88 19.26 -6.42 1.19
C HIS A 88 20.68 -6.23 1.79
N ARG A 89 21.04 -5.01 2.19
CA ARG A 89 22.34 -4.77 2.85
C ARG A 89 22.51 -5.53 4.17
N ALA A 90 21.44 -5.66 4.95
CA ALA A 90 21.50 -6.30 6.27
C ALA A 90 21.55 -7.84 6.19
N TYR A 91 20.88 -8.43 5.21
CA TYR A 91 20.68 -9.89 5.15
C TYR A 91 21.25 -10.55 3.90
N ALA A 92 21.75 -9.78 2.91
CA ALA A 92 22.20 -10.27 1.61
C ALA A 92 21.18 -11.19 0.91
N CYS A 93 19.87 -10.96 1.16
CA CYS A 93 18.81 -11.74 0.55
C CYS A 93 18.45 -11.21 -0.84
N PRO A 94 18.06 -12.07 -1.79
CA PRO A 94 17.55 -11.64 -3.09
C PRO A 94 16.24 -10.86 -2.93
N ILE A 95 16.03 -9.89 -3.83
CA ILE A 95 14.81 -9.10 -3.95
C ILE A 95 14.05 -9.54 -5.20
N ALA A 96 12.79 -9.97 -5.00
CA ALA A 96 11.89 -10.35 -6.07
C ALA A 96 10.76 -9.33 -6.21
N VAL A 97 10.53 -8.85 -7.44
CA VAL A 97 9.47 -7.88 -7.73
C VAL A 97 8.57 -8.38 -8.87
N PRO A 98 7.32 -7.89 -8.99
CA PRO A 98 6.46 -8.18 -10.13
C PRO A 98 7.15 -7.87 -11.46
N GLU A 99 6.90 -8.68 -12.49
CA GLU A 99 7.55 -8.56 -13.81
C GLU A 99 7.44 -7.16 -14.41
N GLY A 100 6.29 -6.51 -14.29
CA GLY A 100 6.08 -5.16 -14.82
C GLY A 100 6.80 -4.05 -14.04
N GLU A 101 7.25 -4.33 -12.81
CA GLU A 101 8.03 -3.38 -11.99
C GLU A 101 9.52 -3.39 -12.32
N ALA A 102 10.06 -4.52 -12.73
CA ALA A 102 11.50 -4.68 -12.93
C ALA A 102 12.09 -3.64 -13.89
N PRO A 103 11.52 -3.32 -15.08
CA PRO A 103 12.06 -2.28 -15.94
C PRO A 103 11.96 -0.88 -15.32
N ARG A 104 10.93 -0.58 -14.52
CA ARG A 104 10.77 0.70 -13.81
C ARG A 104 11.87 0.88 -12.77
N ILE A 105 12.15 -0.17 -11.98
CA ILE A 105 13.22 -0.21 -10.98
C ILE A 105 14.60 -0.12 -11.66
N ALA A 106 14.84 -0.85 -12.74
CA ALA A 106 16.12 -0.82 -13.47
C ALA A 106 16.43 0.57 -14.05
N ALA A 107 15.42 1.29 -14.51
CA ALA A 107 15.52 2.66 -14.99
C ALA A 107 15.47 3.70 -13.86
N TRP A 108 15.07 3.31 -12.67
CA TRP A 108 14.69 4.15 -11.54
C TRP A 108 13.76 5.30 -11.96
N ASP A 109 12.68 4.91 -12.67
CA ASP A 109 11.68 5.86 -13.19
C ASP A 109 10.83 6.41 -12.04
N GLU A 110 11.23 7.55 -11.48
CA GLU A 110 10.58 8.17 -10.34
C GLU A 110 9.11 8.57 -10.60
N ARG A 111 8.74 8.79 -11.87
CA ARG A 111 7.34 9.07 -12.22
C ARG A 111 6.51 7.78 -12.19
N ALA A 112 6.98 6.73 -12.86
CA ALA A 112 6.29 5.44 -12.91
C ALA A 112 6.21 4.76 -11.54
N LEU A 113 7.22 4.97 -10.68
CA LEU A 113 7.27 4.48 -9.30
C LEU A 113 6.56 5.40 -8.29
N LEU A 114 5.88 6.47 -8.76
CA LEU A 114 5.22 7.48 -7.94
C LEU A 114 6.13 8.13 -6.87
N LEU A 115 7.42 8.21 -7.09
CA LEU A 115 8.38 8.82 -6.17
C LEU A 115 8.37 10.35 -6.29
N GLY A 116 9.30 10.96 -7.01
CA GLY A 116 9.37 12.43 -7.17
C GLY A 116 8.08 13.03 -7.70
N TYR A 117 7.37 12.34 -8.60
CA TYR A 117 6.06 12.73 -9.10
C TYR A 117 5.02 12.96 -7.99
N ALA A 118 4.99 12.09 -6.98
CA ALA A 118 4.07 12.16 -5.84
C ALA A 118 4.68 12.82 -4.58
N GLY A 119 5.93 13.31 -4.67
CA GLY A 119 6.65 13.89 -3.55
C GLY A 119 7.09 12.85 -2.52
N GLN A 120 7.25 11.60 -2.96
CA GLN A 120 7.70 10.48 -2.14
C GLN A 120 9.15 10.09 -2.49
N ARG A 121 9.72 9.19 -1.71
CA ARG A 121 11.12 8.76 -1.88
C ARG A 121 11.32 7.32 -1.46
N ALA A 122 12.27 6.66 -2.13
CA ALA A 122 12.83 5.38 -1.75
C ALA A 122 14.32 5.36 -2.14
N GLU A 123 15.07 4.44 -1.56
CA GLU A 123 16.46 4.21 -1.95
C GLU A 123 16.51 3.21 -3.13
N PRO A 124 17.29 3.48 -4.19
CA PRO A 124 17.44 2.54 -5.29
C PRO A 124 17.98 1.18 -4.86
N PHE A 125 17.49 0.13 -5.49
CA PHE A 125 17.93 -1.24 -5.28
C PHE A 125 17.96 -2.02 -6.60
N ALA A 126 18.67 -3.14 -6.63
CA ALA A 126 18.67 -4.05 -7.77
C ALA A 126 17.59 -5.12 -7.61
N VAL A 127 17.01 -5.56 -8.72
CA VAL A 127 16.10 -6.69 -8.79
C VAL A 127 16.89 -7.96 -9.09
N ASP A 128 16.74 -8.98 -8.23
CA ASP A 128 17.42 -10.27 -8.40
C ASP A 128 16.50 -11.30 -9.07
N GLU A 129 15.19 -11.25 -8.78
CA GLU A 129 14.21 -12.22 -9.27
C GLU A 129 12.92 -11.54 -9.75
N ILE A 130 12.23 -12.21 -10.68
CA ILE A 130 10.99 -11.72 -11.29
C ILE A 130 9.82 -12.60 -10.85
N LEU A 131 8.81 -11.97 -10.25
CA LEU A 131 7.54 -12.62 -9.94
C LEU A 131 6.59 -12.48 -11.13
N ARG A 132 6.08 -13.63 -11.61
CA ARG A 132 5.17 -13.66 -12.77
C ARG A 132 3.76 -14.03 -12.35
N PRO A 133 2.73 -13.38 -12.89
CA PRO A 133 1.36 -13.79 -12.64
C PRO A 133 1.12 -15.22 -13.21
N ASN A 134 0.17 -15.93 -12.61
CA ASN A 134 -0.21 -17.31 -12.94
C ASN A 134 0.91 -18.33 -12.69
N THR A 135 1.87 -18.02 -11.84
CA THR A 135 2.85 -18.95 -11.30
C THR A 135 2.53 -19.32 -9.87
N THR A 136 3.21 -20.31 -9.35
CA THR A 136 3.12 -20.78 -7.98
C THR A 136 4.49 -20.76 -7.32
N GLU A 137 4.55 -20.28 -6.09
CA GLU A 137 5.75 -20.24 -5.26
C GLU A 137 5.53 -20.96 -3.94
N ILE A 138 6.59 -21.52 -3.35
CA ILE A 138 6.55 -22.10 -2.02
C ILE A 138 7.26 -21.18 -1.04
N TRP A 139 6.52 -20.53 -0.17
CA TRP A 139 7.02 -19.62 0.87
C TRP A 139 6.45 -20.01 2.23
N GLY A 140 7.33 -20.20 3.22
CA GLY A 140 6.91 -20.59 4.56
C GLY A 140 6.24 -21.97 4.61
N ASP A 141 6.71 -22.89 3.78
CA ASP A 141 6.14 -24.24 3.59
C ASP A 141 4.67 -24.23 3.12
N LEU A 142 4.19 -23.11 2.57
CA LEU A 142 2.86 -22.93 2.02
C LEU A 142 2.96 -22.61 0.52
N GLU A 143 2.01 -23.10 -0.24
CA GLU A 143 1.89 -22.82 -1.67
C GLU A 143 1.15 -21.51 -1.90
N TRP A 144 1.72 -20.61 -2.71
CA TRP A 144 1.15 -19.32 -3.04
C TRP A 144 1.00 -19.17 -4.55
N ARG A 145 -0.23 -19.03 -5.01
CA ARG A 145 -0.52 -18.66 -6.39
C ARG A 145 -0.37 -17.15 -6.55
N LEU A 146 0.44 -16.72 -7.51
CA LEU A 146 0.65 -15.32 -7.85
C LEU A 146 -0.38 -14.93 -8.90
N LEU A 147 -1.24 -13.99 -8.58
CA LEU A 147 -2.30 -13.53 -9.48
C LEU A 147 -2.09 -12.06 -9.81
N ALA A 148 -2.28 -11.67 -11.08
CA ALA A 148 -2.27 -10.26 -11.47
C ALA A 148 -3.41 -9.51 -10.79
N ALA A 149 -3.11 -8.34 -10.25
CA ALA A 149 -4.07 -7.48 -9.58
C ALA A 149 -3.91 -6.01 -10.01
N PRO A 150 -4.02 -5.73 -11.33
CA PRO A 150 -3.84 -4.36 -11.83
C PRO A 150 -4.94 -3.44 -11.31
N GLY A 151 -4.61 -2.14 -11.17
CA GLY A 151 -5.54 -1.10 -10.74
C GLY A 151 -4.86 0.01 -9.97
N HIS A 152 -4.58 -0.20 -8.68
CA HIS A 152 -3.77 0.70 -7.85
C HIS A 152 -2.35 0.84 -8.41
N ASP A 153 -1.71 -0.25 -8.71
CA ASP A 153 -0.56 -0.35 -9.59
C ASP A 153 -0.86 -1.38 -10.70
N MET A 154 -0.50 -1.05 -11.94
CA MET A 154 -0.82 -1.88 -13.11
C MET A 154 0.02 -3.16 -13.20
N ALA A 155 1.10 -3.25 -12.43
CA ALA A 155 1.97 -4.43 -12.33
C ALA A 155 1.77 -5.22 -11.05
N ALA A 156 0.89 -4.77 -10.15
CA ALA A 156 0.69 -5.39 -8.83
C ALA A 156 0.31 -6.87 -8.93
N LEU A 157 0.78 -7.64 -7.95
CA LEU A 157 0.39 -9.02 -7.72
C LEU A 157 -0.27 -9.19 -6.35
N VAL A 158 -1.20 -10.13 -6.26
CA VAL A 158 -1.72 -10.68 -5.01
C VAL A 158 -1.28 -12.14 -4.88
N PHE A 159 -1.11 -12.60 -3.64
CA PHE A 159 -0.63 -13.95 -3.35
C PHE A 159 -1.71 -14.74 -2.65
N PHE A 160 -2.22 -15.79 -3.30
CA PHE A 160 -3.32 -16.60 -2.82
C PHE A 160 -2.85 -17.97 -2.35
N ASN A 161 -3.05 -18.26 -1.06
CA ASN A 161 -2.92 -19.61 -0.50
C ASN A 161 -4.30 -20.26 -0.45
N GLU A 162 -4.54 -21.24 -1.33
CA GLU A 162 -5.82 -21.90 -1.50
C GLU A 162 -6.16 -22.79 -0.29
N GLU A 163 -5.18 -23.48 0.29
CA GLU A 163 -5.38 -24.39 1.41
C GLU A 163 -6.02 -23.69 2.62
N HIS A 164 -5.52 -22.52 2.98
CA HIS A 164 -6.02 -21.74 4.12
C HIS A 164 -7.01 -20.63 3.70
N GLY A 165 -7.26 -20.44 2.40
CA GLY A 165 -8.07 -19.33 1.89
C GLY A 165 -7.50 -17.96 2.25
N ILE A 166 -6.18 -17.80 2.27
CA ILE A 166 -5.51 -16.56 2.62
C ILE A 166 -5.12 -15.81 1.35
N LEU A 167 -5.45 -14.52 1.29
CA LEU A 167 -5.05 -13.65 0.21
C LEU A 167 -4.23 -12.48 0.74
N ILE A 168 -2.97 -12.36 0.34
CA ILE A 168 -2.14 -11.17 0.54
C ILE A 168 -2.44 -10.23 -0.62
N THR A 169 -3.04 -9.08 -0.33
CA THR A 169 -3.59 -8.20 -1.37
C THR A 169 -2.73 -6.99 -1.68
N GLY A 170 -1.71 -6.68 -0.85
CA GLY A 170 -1.10 -5.36 -0.95
C GLY A 170 -2.19 -4.28 -0.93
N ASP A 171 -2.17 -3.43 -1.94
CA ASP A 171 -3.09 -2.30 -2.03
C ASP A 171 -4.28 -2.51 -2.98
N ALA A 172 -4.46 -3.75 -3.47
CA ALA A 172 -5.61 -4.09 -4.31
C ALA A 172 -6.93 -4.20 -3.53
N LEU A 173 -6.88 -4.57 -2.25
CA LEU A 173 -8.07 -4.63 -1.38
C LEU A 173 -7.68 -4.45 0.10
N TRP A 174 -8.32 -3.50 0.78
CA TRP A 174 -8.29 -3.29 2.22
C TRP A 174 -9.67 -3.53 2.84
N GLU A 175 -9.78 -3.58 4.15
CA GLU A 175 -11.11 -3.70 4.80
C GLU A 175 -12.06 -2.56 4.37
N ASN A 176 -11.53 -1.35 4.16
CA ASN A 176 -12.31 -0.16 3.81
C ASN A 176 -11.91 0.45 2.45
N GLY A 177 -11.69 -0.38 1.44
CA GLY A 177 -11.40 0.03 0.07
C GLY A 177 -10.10 -0.53 -0.47
N TYR A 178 -9.26 0.32 -1.08
CA TYR A 178 -8.00 -0.03 -1.73
C TYR A 178 -7.10 1.21 -1.85
N GLY A 179 -5.87 1.05 -2.32
CA GLY A 179 -4.91 2.11 -2.57
C GLY A 179 -5.38 3.17 -3.57
N ILE A 180 -4.58 4.18 -3.83
CA ILE A 180 -4.90 5.22 -4.82
C ILE A 180 -5.05 4.59 -6.20
N VAL A 181 -6.11 4.94 -6.93
CA VAL A 181 -6.28 4.59 -8.35
C VAL A 181 -6.27 5.86 -9.17
N MET A 182 -5.50 5.87 -10.25
CA MET A 182 -5.39 7.03 -11.13
C MET A 182 -6.70 7.28 -11.86
N PRO A 183 -7.13 8.54 -11.98
CA PRO A 183 -8.32 8.88 -12.76
C PRO A 183 -8.06 8.62 -14.26
N PRO A 184 -9.14 8.42 -15.06
CA PRO A 184 -9.02 8.04 -16.48
C PRO A 184 -8.25 9.02 -17.36
N GLU A 185 -8.17 10.29 -16.97
CA GLU A 185 -7.41 11.34 -17.65
C GLU A 185 -5.89 11.13 -17.54
N ILE A 186 -5.46 10.36 -16.53
CA ILE A 186 -4.05 10.00 -16.29
C ILE A 186 -3.79 8.57 -16.77
N ASP A 187 -4.64 7.62 -16.36
CA ASP A 187 -4.58 6.22 -16.79
C ASP A 187 -6.01 5.70 -17.05
N PRO A 188 -6.44 5.66 -18.32
CA PRO A 188 -7.78 5.20 -18.68
C PRO A 188 -8.02 3.72 -18.37
N GLY A 189 -6.95 2.94 -18.14
CA GLY A 189 -7.02 1.51 -17.80
C GLY A 189 -7.20 1.25 -16.30
N ALA A 190 -6.83 2.16 -15.42
CA ALA A 190 -6.70 1.89 -13.98
C ALA A 190 -8.04 1.54 -13.29
N LEU A 191 -9.10 2.30 -13.50
CA LEU A 191 -10.42 2.01 -12.89
C LEU A 191 -11.07 0.73 -13.43
N PRO A 192 -11.10 0.47 -14.76
CA PRO A 192 -11.57 -0.82 -15.29
C PRO A 192 -10.75 -2.02 -14.78
N ALA A 193 -9.42 -1.87 -14.67
CA ALA A 193 -8.56 -2.89 -14.13
C ALA A 193 -8.84 -3.16 -12.64
N THR A 194 -9.04 -2.10 -11.85
CA THR A 194 -9.46 -2.22 -10.44
C THR A 194 -10.76 -3.01 -10.31
N GLN A 195 -11.77 -2.69 -11.12
CA GLN A 195 -13.03 -3.42 -11.11
C GLN A 195 -12.83 -4.90 -11.44
N ALA A 196 -12.07 -5.22 -12.49
CA ALA A 196 -11.77 -6.60 -12.88
C ALA A 196 -10.99 -7.36 -11.78
N THR A 197 -10.06 -6.70 -11.11
CA THR A 197 -9.31 -7.27 -9.98
C THR A 197 -10.25 -7.60 -8.81
N LEU A 198 -11.16 -6.71 -8.44
CA LEU A 198 -12.14 -6.96 -7.37
C LEU A 198 -13.09 -8.12 -7.75
N GLU A 199 -13.54 -8.18 -9.00
CA GLU A 199 -14.35 -9.28 -9.51
C GLU A 199 -13.58 -10.62 -9.50
N MET A 200 -12.29 -10.60 -9.81
CA MET A 200 -11.41 -11.77 -9.74
C MET A 200 -11.27 -12.25 -8.29
N ILE A 201 -11.00 -11.35 -7.34
CA ILE A 201 -10.92 -11.68 -5.92
C ILE A 201 -12.24 -12.29 -5.41
N GLY A 202 -13.39 -11.74 -5.85
CA GLY A 202 -14.72 -12.26 -5.48
C GLY A 202 -15.02 -13.68 -5.98
N LYS A 203 -14.25 -14.21 -6.93
CA LYS A 203 -14.37 -15.60 -7.43
C LYS A 203 -13.47 -16.61 -6.69
N LEU A 204 -12.56 -16.13 -5.84
CA LEU A 204 -11.69 -16.99 -5.05
C LEU A 204 -12.36 -17.36 -3.72
N ASP A 205 -12.05 -18.55 -3.18
CA ASP A 205 -12.48 -18.95 -1.82
C ASP A 205 -11.60 -18.28 -0.77
N VAL A 206 -11.69 -16.94 -0.67
CA VAL A 206 -10.92 -16.15 0.29
C VAL A 206 -11.64 -16.12 1.64
N ARG A 207 -10.98 -16.63 2.67
CA ARG A 207 -11.46 -16.65 4.06
C ARG A 207 -10.77 -15.61 4.93
N CYS A 208 -9.59 -15.14 4.53
CA CYS A 208 -8.83 -14.12 5.21
C CYS A 208 -8.05 -13.27 4.20
N VAL A 209 -8.16 -11.95 4.31
CA VAL A 209 -7.31 -11.00 3.58
C VAL A 209 -6.25 -10.44 4.51
N ILE A 210 -5.00 -10.44 4.04
CA ILE A 210 -3.89 -9.70 4.64
C ILE A 210 -3.62 -8.49 3.73
N PRO A 211 -4.09 -7.30 4.11
CA PRO A 211 -3.97 -6.11 3.28
C PRO A 211 -2.57 -5.47 3.38
N GLY A 212 -2.25 -4.58 2.46
CA GLY A 212 -1.08 -3.71 2.57
C GLY A 212 -1.18 -2.77 3.77
N HIS A 213 -2.38 -2.28 4.09
CA HIS A 213 -2.62 -1.41 5.24
C HIS A 213 -3.81 -1.88 6.09
N GLY A 214 -3.64 -1.79 7.42
CA GLY A 214 -4.65 -2.20 8.40
C GLY A 214 -4.51 -3.66 8.85
N GLU A 215 -5.43 -4.11 9.70
CA GLU A 215 -5.44 -5.46 10.25
C GLU A 215 -5.91 -6.50 9.22
N PRO A 216 -5.43 -7.76 9.30
CA PRO A 216 -6.03 -8.86 8.57
C PRO A 216 -7.52 -9.01 8.91
N PHE A 217 -8.35 -9.29 7.92
CA PHE A 217 -9.81 -9.36 8.08
C PHE A 217 -10.44 -10.55 7.35
N ALA A 218 -11.63 -10.97 7.83
CA ALA A 218 -12.37 -12.12 7.31
C ALA A 218 -13.69 -11.74 6.61
N ASP A 219 -14.18 -10.50 6.79
CA ASP A 219 -15.41 -10.03 6.15
C ASP A 219 -15.12 -9.55 4.71
N VAL A 220 -14.76 -10.52 3.86
CA VAL A 220 -14.27 -10.27 2.50
C VAL A 220 -15.39 -9.74 1.60
N GLU A 221 -16.60 -10.28 1.71
CA GLU A 221 -17.76 -9.85 0.92
C GLU A 221 -18.09 -8.38 1.17
N ALA A 222 -18.19 -7.97 2.43
CA ALA A 222 -18.46 -6.57 2.76
C ALA A 222 -17.31 -5.62 2.36
N ALA A 223 -16.06 -6.08 2.38
CA ALA A 223 -14.92 -5.30 1.89
C ALA A 223 -14.97 -5.11 0.37
N LEU A 224 -15.26 -6.18 -0.39
CA LEU A 224 -15.46 -6.12 -1.83
C LEU A 224 -16.62 -5.19 -2.19
N ASP A 225 -17.74 -5.28 -1.51
CA ASP A 225 -18.88 -4.40 -1.70
C ASP A 225 -18.53 -2.92 -1.52
N ARG A 226 -17.76 -2.60 -0.48
CA ARG A 226 -17.29 -1.22 -0.25
C ARG A 226 -16.34 -0.76 -1.35
N ALA A 227 -15.42 -1.63 -1.77
CA ALA A 227 -14.45 -1.36 -2.83
C ALA A 227 -15.14 -1.15 -4.18
N MET A 228 -16.10 -2.02 -4.55
CA MET A 228 -16.87 -1.90 -5.80
C MET A 228 -17.68 -0.61 -5.84
N ARG A 229 -18.44 -0.28 -4.78
CA ARG A 229 -19.17 1.00 -4.71
C ARG A 229 -18.25 2.22 -4.84
N ARG A 230 -17.04 2.17 -4.29
CA ARG A 230 -16.05 3.23 -4.47
C ARG A 230 -15.61 3.34 -5.93
N THR A 231 -15.32 2.21 -6.58
CA THR A 231 -14.90 2.15 -7.99
C THR A 231 -15.99 2.70 -8.89
N GLU A 232 -17.24 2.29 -8.71
CA GLU A 232 -18.40 2.82 -9.43
C GLU A 232 -18.55 4.34 -9.27
N ALA A 233 -18.35 4.83 -8.03
CA ALA A 233 -18.43 6.27 -7.76
C ALA A 233 -17.28 7.06 -8.42
N PHE A 234 -16.09 6.46 -8.58
CA PHE A 234 -14.95 7.06 -9.27
C PHE A 234 -15.13 7.02 -10.80
N ILE A 235 -15.72 5.95 -11.34
CA ILE A 235 -16.08 5.84 -12.76
C ILE A 235 -17.13 6.90 -13.11
N ALA A 236 -18.15 7.07 -12.25
CA ALA A 236 -19.21 8.05 -12.48
C ALA A 236 -18.73 9.51 -12.36
N ASP A 237 -17.74 9.77 -11.54
CA ASP A 237 -17.14 11.10 -11.33
C ASP A 237 -15.63 10.98 -11.05
N PRO A 238 -14.78 11.04 -12.10
CA PRO A 238 -13.33 10.95 -11.96
C PRO A 238 -12.70 12.02 -11.05
N SER A 239 -13.33 13.17 -10.89
CA SER A 239 -12.85 14.21 -9.99
C SER A 239 -12.81 13.75 -8.52
N ARG A 240 -13.64 12.76 -8.16
CA ARG A 240 -13.64 12.12 -6.83
C ARG A 240 -12.39 11.26 -6.64
N ALA A 241 -11.96 10.52 -7.68
CA ALA A 241 -10.72 9.75 -7.65
C ALA A 241 -9.52 10.69 -7.50
N ALA A 242 -9.46 11.76 -8.30
CA ALA A 242 -8.43 12.79 -8.23
C ALA A 242 -8.35 13.42 -6.82
N ARG A 243 -9.50 13.83 -6.26
CA ARG A 243 -9.56 14.43 -4.92
C ARG A 243 -9.14 13.44 -3.84
N HIS A 244 -9.54 12.17 -3.96
CA HIS A 244 -9.12 11.13 -3.04
C HIS A 244 -7.61 10.94 -3.07
N ALA A 245 -7.02 10.79 -4.25
CA ALA A 245 -5.57 10.64 -4.42
C ALA A 245 -4.79 11.80 -3.79
N LEU A 246 -5.16 13.05 -4.09
CA LEU A 246 -4.48 14.21 -3.53
C LEU A 246 -4.56 14.28 -1.99
N ARG A 247 -5.69 13.86 -1.41
CA ARG A 247 -5.85 13.80 0.06
C ARG A 247 -4.96 12.71 0.68
N VAL A 248 -4.92 11.53 0.08
CA VAL A 248 -4.06 10.43 0.56
C VAL A 248 -2.60 10.83 0.48
N LEU A 249 -2.14 11.37 -0.67
CA LEU A 249 -0.77 11.84 -0.83
C LEU A 249 -0.40 12.96 0.16
N LEU A 250 -1.33 13.89 0.43
CA LEU A 250 -1.10 14.93 1.44
C LEU A 250 -0.97 14.31 2.84
N MET A 251 -1.80 13.31 3.16
CA MET A 251 -1.71 12.60 4.43
C MET A 251 -0.38 11.85 4.56
N PHE A 252 0.09 11.18 3.49
CA PHE A 252 1.40 10.51 3.47
C PHE A 252 2.54 11.50 3.73
N MET A 253 2.53 12.65 3.07
CA MET A 253 3.52 13.71 3.32
C MET A 253 3.50 14.18 4.77
N LEU A 254 2.30 14.34 5.36
CA LEU A 254 2.17 14.75 6.75
C LEU A 254 2.64 13.66 7.73
N LEU A 255 2.42 12.40 7.44
CA LEU A 255 2.95 11.28 8.24
C LEU A 255 4.49 11.20 8.14
N ASP A 256 5.06 11.44 6.94
CA ASP A 256 6.51 11.49 6.77
C ASP A 256 7.15 12.66 7.51
N ARG A 257 6.57 13.86 7.42
CA ARG A 257 7.12 15.08 8.00
C ARG A 257 6.65 15.34 9.43
N GLU A 258 5.63 14.62 9.92
CA GLU A 258 4.96 14.74 11.22
C GLU A 258 4.19 16.07 11.40
N ARG A 259 4.65 17.13 10.78
CA ARG A 259 3.98 18.44 10.74
C ARG A 259 4.46 19.27 9.57
N MET A 260 3.63 20.22 9.14
CA MET A 260 3.99 21.21 8.13
C MET A 260 3.36 22.56 8.45
N ALA A 261 4.09 23.65 8.25
CA ALA A 261 3.55 25.00 8.39
C ALA A 261 2.43 25.21 7.34
N LEU A 262 1.28 25.72 7.77
CA LEU A 262 0.17 26.02 6.86
C LEU A 262 0.59 26.99 5.74
N ALA A 263 1.47 27.95 6.06
CA ALA A 263 2.00 28.89 5.09
C ALA A 263 2.87 28.26 3.98
N SER A 264 3.45 27.06 4.22
CA SER A 264 4.29 26.35 3.23
C SER A 264 3.50 25.40 2.34
N LEU A 265 2.25 25.09 2.68
CA LEU A 265 1.43 24.15 1.91
C LEU A 265 1.13 24.63 0.48
N PRO A 266 0.82 25.91 0.23
CA PRO A 266 0.61 26.39 -1.15
C PRO A 266 1.82 26.17 -2.05
N GLU A 267 3.03 26.39 -1.52
CA GLU A 267 4.27 26.12 -2.25
C GLU A 267 4.42 24.63 -2.54
N TYR A 268 4.20 23.77 -1.55
CA TYR A 268 4.28 22.32 -1.70
C TYR A 268 3.33 21.79 -2.79
N VAL A 269 2.05 22.12 -2.72
CA VAL A 269 1.06 21.66 -3.73
C VAL A 269 1.27 22.33 -5.10
N GLY A 270 1.94 23.48 -5.14
CA GLY A 270 2.33 24.17 -6.36
C GLY A 270 3.59 23.60 -7.02
N HIS A 271 4.43 22.85 -6.30
CA HIS A 271 5.69 22.28 -6.81
C HIS A 271 5.58 20.79 -7.14
N VAL A 272 4.94 19.99 -6.29
CA VAL A 272 4.82 18.53 -6.51
C VAL A 272 3.92 18.26 -7.71
N GLU A 273 4.42 17.47 -8.66
CA GLU A 273 3.86 17.35 -10.01
C GLU A 273 2.42 16.82 -10.01
N VAL A 274 2.11 15.78 -9.22
CA VAL A 274 0.76 15.19 -9.14
C VAL A 274 -0.30 16.20 -8.72
N TYR A 275 0.00 17.11 -7.78
CA TYR A 275 -0.96 18.13 -7.35
C TYR A 275 -1.21 19.15 -8.46
N ARG A 276 -0.16 19.57 -9.18
CA ARG A 276 -0.30 20.50 -10.31
C ARG A 276 -1.12 19.90 -11.44
N GLU A 277 -0.79 18.65 -11.81
CA GLU A 277 -1.44 17.94 -12.91
C GLU A 277 -2.93 17.70 -12.60
N PHE A 278 -3.24 17.14 -11.43
CA PHE A 278 -4.63 16.89 -11.04
C PHE A 278 -5.42 18.17 -10.82
N ASN A 279 -4.79 19.21 -10.29
CA ASN A 279 -5.43 20.51 -10.15
C ASN A 279 -5.77 21.11 -11.50
N ALA A 280 -4.86 21.04 -12.47
CA ALA A 280 -5.11 21.55 -13.82
C ALA A 280 -6.23 20.79 -14.54
N LEU A 281 -6.29 19.47 -14.37
CA LEU A 281 -7.30 18.64 -15.03
C LEU A 281 -8.69 18.72 -14.40
N PHE A 282 -8.77 18.83 -13.05
CA PHE A 282 -10.05 18.62 -12.36
C PHE A 282 -10.56 19.81 -11.56
N PHE A 283 -9.70 20.76 -11.14
CA PHE A 283 -10.12 21.75 -10.15
C PHE A 283 -9.87 23.20 -10.58
N GLY A 284 -8.78 23.48 -11.28
CA GLY A 284 -8.43 24.83 -11.75
C GLY A 284 -8.25 25.88 -10.63
N LEU A 285 -7.80 25.43 -9.43
CA LEU A 285 -7.71 26.28 -8.25
C LEU A 285 -6.32 26.91 -8.11
N ALA A 286 -6.26 28.10 -7.49
CA ALA A 286 -4.99 28.62 -7.02
C ALA A 286 -4.38 27.67 -5.96
N PRO A 287 -3.05 27.49 -5.90
CA PRO A 287 -2.40 26.54 -4.97
C PRO A 287 -2.82 26.72 -3.50
N ALA A 288 -3.00 27.98 -3.05
CA ALA A 288 -3.46 28.27 -1.69
C ALA A 288 -4.89 27.76 -1.42
N VAL A 289 -5.78 27.87 -2.42
CA VAL A 289 -7.16 27.38 -2.32
C VAL A 289 -7.20 25.86 -2.34
N LEU A 290 -6.39 25.22 -3.19
CA LEU A 290 -6.27 23.76 -3.24
C LEU A 290 -5.76 23.21 -1.90
N ALA A 291 -4.67 23.79 -1.37
CA ALA A 291 -4.08 23.39 -0.09
C ALA A 291 -5.10 23.48 1.05
N GLU A 292 -5.80 24.62 1.16
CA GLU A 292 -6.83 24.82 2.19
C GLU A 292 -7.99 23.82 2.06
N ARG A 293 -8.43 23.52 0.82
CA ARG A 293 -9.48 22.54 0.56
C ARG A 293 -9.05 21.13 1.00
N LEU A 294 -7.84 20.71 0.65
CA LEU A 294 -7.33 19.38 1.01
C LEU A 294 -7.15 19.21 2.53
N VAL A 295 -6.57 20.22 3.18
CA VAL A 295 -6.45 20.23 4.66
C VAL A 295 -7.82 20.20 5.32
N GLY A 296 -8.76 21.05 4.87
CA GLY A 296 -10.12 21.06 5.39
C GLY A 296 -10.87 19.72 5.22
N ASP A 297 -10.58 18.99 4.13
CA ASP A 297 -11.12 17.64 3.93
C ASP A 297 -10.57 16.63 4.96
N LEU A 298 -9.25 16.65 5.18
CA LEU A 298 -8.58 15.77 6.14
C LEU A 298 -8.98 16.12 7.59
N GLU A 299 -9.16 17.40 7.90
CA GLU A 299 -9.61 17.87 9.21
C GLU A 299 -11.06 17.42 9.51
N ARG A 300 -11.98 17.54 8.52
CA ARG A 300 -13.36 17.01 8.65
C ARG A 300 -13.40 15.50 8.80
N ALA A 301 -12.44 14.79 8.23
CA ALA A 301 -12.28 13.35 8.41
C ALA A 301 -11.62 12.97 9.75
N GLY A 302 -11.19 13.95 10.57
CA GLY A 302 -10.48 13.70 11.81
C GLY A 302 -9.05 13.17 11.65
N ALA A 303 -8.49 13.24 10.43
CA ALA A 303 -7.17 12.69 10.13
C ALA A 303 -6.03 13.67 10.48
N VAL A 304 -6.31 14.97 10.50
CA VAL A 304 -5.33 16.02 10.83
C VAL A 304 -5.95 17.05 11.77
N ARG A 305 -5.10 17.77 12.47
CA ARG A 305 -5.45 18.96 13.26
C ARG A 305 -4.54 20.14 12.92
N ARG A 306 -5.05 21.34 13.15
CA ARG A 306 -4.28 22.57 13.06
C ARG A 306 -3.85 23.01 14.47
N GLU A 307 -2.59 23.33 14.64
CA GLU A 307 -2.04 23.77 15.91
C GLU A 307 -0.87 24.74 15.68
N SER A 308 -0.93 25.93 16.29
CA SER A 308 0.15 26.92 16.26
C SER A 308 0.69 27.22 14.84
N GLY A 309 -0.23 27.38 13.86
CA GLY A 309 0.13 27.70 12.47
C GLY A 309 0.65 26.50 11.65
N ASN A 310 0.60 25.29 12.20
CA ASN A 310 0.96 24.04 11.52
C ASN A 310 -0.28 23.16 11.31
N VAL A 311 -0.17 22.22 10.37
CA VAL A 311 -1.03 21.05 10.23
C VAL A 311 -0.22 19.79 10.55
N MET A 312 -0.83 18.84 11.27
CA MET A 312 -0.20 17.59 11.69
C MET A 312 -1.24 16.47 11.75
N PRO A 313 -0.82 15.20 11.63
CA PRO A 313 -1.66 14.03 11.90
C PRO A 313 -2.27 14.07 13.32
N THR A 314 -3.45 13.48 13.49
CA THR A 314 -4.12 13.35 14.80
C THR A 314 -3.64 12.14 15.57
#